data_0187654cd6758ceaa5ccd6d2ef6cbec0
#
_entry.id   0187654cd6758ceaa5ccd6d2ef6cbec0
#
_cell.length_a   1.000
_cell.length_b   1.000
_cell.length_c   1.000
_cell.angle_alpha   90.00
_cell.angle_beta   90.00
_cell.angle_gamma   90.00
#
_symmetry.space_group_name_H-M   'P 1'
#
loop_
_entity.id
_entity.type
_entity.pdbx_description
1 polymer ?
#
loop_
_entity_poly.entity_id
_entity_poly.type
_entity_poly.pdbx_seq_one_letter_code
_entity_poly.pdbx_strand_id
1 'polypeptide(L)'
;KVAAKYDISENLGVRASFNTGFRAPTPGQQGTTNVSTRLPQGFPVAVGLFPASSPVAKALGSSDLLPETSEGISVGLVGNLGDLDFTIDYYSIDVDDLFAAISTRSVSTDPTNTDAYANFLALDAAGVVGANTIGGVFYFQNGYDVNSSGVDAVLTYPFESDYGLSVLSLTYGFNEREFESDASGYLNAEGIYDVQNFEPNTRAILTLNHSFDDFALMIRTSYWGESSNYQSGNIQDFDPVSMTDIQLTYFGELFDLTFGGMNVFDEYPDEDEIGDYCCGRIYPSISTISWQGANWYISATKEF
;
A
#
# COMPACT_ATOMS: atom_id res chain seq x y z
N LYS A 1 14.63 -15.09 -14.55
CA LYS A 1 13.21 -15.46 -14.77
C LYS A 1 13.14 -16.62 -15.76
N VAL A 2 12.35 -17.65 -15.44
CA VAL A 2 11.93 -18.74 -16.33
C VAL A 2 10.40 -18.72 -16.35
N ALA A 3 9.81 -18.87 -17.54
CA ALA A 3 8.36 -18.93 -17.68
C ALA A 3 7.99 -19.95 -18.77
N ALA A 4 6.86 -20.60 -18.59
CA ALA A 4 6.29 -21.54 -19.54
C ALA A 4 4.78 -21.28 -19.67
N LYS A 5 4.27 -21.52 -20.88
CA LYS A 5 2.86 -21.56 -21.20
C LYS A 5 2.56 -22.87 -21.94
N TYR A 6 1.47 -23.50 -21.58
CA TYR A 6 0.98 -24.70 -22.26
C TYR A 6 -0.51 -24.55 -22.58
N ASP A 7 -0.85 -24.65 -23.87
CA ASP A 7 -2.22 -24.60 -24.32
C ASP A 7 -2.86 -26.00 -24.19
N ILE A 8 -3.79 -26.14 -23.25
CA ILE A 8 -4.52 -27.39 -22.98
C ILE A 8 -5.52 -27.67 -24.11
N SER A 9 -6.14 -26.60 -24.62
CA SER A 9 -7.06 -26.60 -25.75
C SER A 9 -6.97 -25.28 -26.50
N GLU A 10 -7.77 -25.12 -27.57
CA GLU A 10 -7.85 -23.84 -28.31
C GLU A 10 -8.32 -22.67 -27.42
N ASN A 11 -9.06 -22.96 -26.35
CA ASN A 11 -9.70 -21.97 -25.51
C ASN A 11 -9.17 -21.93 -24.07
N LEU A 12 -8.18 -22.75 -23.72
CA LEU A 12 -7.65 -22.84 -22.36
C LEU A 12 -6.16 -23.10 -22.36
N GLY A 13 -5.41 -22.26 -21.70
CA GLY A 13 -3.99 -22.40 -21.44
C GLY A 13 -3.66 -22.29 -19.95
N VAL A 14 -2.56 -22.89 -19.58
CA VAL A 14 -1.92 -22.78 -18.28
C VAL A 14 -0.61 -22.03 -18.44
N ARG A 15 -0.27 -21.17 -17.51
CA ARG A 15 1.03 -20.51 -17.45
C ARG A 15 1.66 -20.68 -16.09
N ALA A 16 2.99 -20.74 -16.05
CA ALA A 16 3.74 -20.76 -14.81
C ALA A 16 5.02 -19.95 -14.97
N SER A 17 5.46 -19.30 -13.91
CA SER A 17 6.75 -18.63 -13.88
C SER A 17 7.44 -18.79 -12.55
N PHE A 18 8.78 -18.77 -12.60
CA PHE A 18 9.67 -18.59 -11.48
C PHE A 18 10.60 -17.42 -11.78
N ASN A 19 10.81 -16.58 -10.82
CA ASN A 19 11.70 -15.43 -10.96
C ASN A 19 12.46 -15.17 -9.66
N THR A 20 13.63 -14.57 -9.79
CA THR A 20 14.38 -14.00 -8.69
C THR A 20 14.56 -12.52 -8.95
N GLY A 21 14.61 -11.73 -7.89
CA GLY A 21 14.80 -10.29 -7.95
C GLY A 21 15.73 -9.81 -6.86
N PHE A 22 16.15 -8.57 -6.97
CA PHE A 22 16.78 -7.83 -5.89
C PHE A 22 16.39 -6.36 -5.99
N ARG A 23 16.40 -5.66 -4.86
CA ARG A 23 16.20 -4.21 -4.79
C ARG A 23 17.31 -3.58 -3.94
N ALA A 24 18.09 -2.71 -4.57
CA ALA A 24 19.09 -1.92 -3.83
C ALA A 24 18.39 -0.81 -3.00
N PRO A 25 18.91 -0.46 -1.81
CA PRO A 25 18.40 0.66 -1.05
C PRO A 25 18.51 1.96 -1.86
N THR A 26 17.44 2.74 -1.86
CA THR A 26 17.43 4.05 -2.54
C THR A 26 18.33 5.06 -1.82
N PRO A 27 18.82 6.12 -2.50
CA PRO A 27 19.56 7.20 -1.84
C PRO A 27 18.79 7.84 -0.68
N GLY A 28 17.45 7.91 -0.79
CA GLY A 28 16.58 8.39 0.29
C GLY A 28 16.63 7.49 1.53
N GLN A 29 16.51 6.18 1.36
CA GLN A 29 16.60 5.22 2.48
C GLN A 29 17.98 5.22 3.13
N GLN A 30 19.05 5.45 2.36
CA GLN A 30 20.42 5.48 2.88
C GLN A 30 20.77 6.79 3.58
N GLY A 31 20.27 7.94 3.11
CA GLY A 31 20.79 9.24 3.51
C GLY A 31 19.77 10.25 4.06
N THR A 32 18.47 9.94 4.07
CA THR A 32 17.47 10.90 4.54
C THR A 32 17.57 11.09 6.06
N THR A 33 17.61 12.37 6.46
CA THR A 33 17.38 12.79 7.83
C THR A 33 16.10 13.60 7.88
N ASN A 34 15.15 13.18 8.68
CA ASN A 34 13.91 13.89 8.93
C ASN A 34 13.61 13.91 10.43
N VAL A 35 13.88 15.04 11.06
CA VAL A 35 13.79 15.21 12.53
C VAL A 35 12.74 16.26 12.84
N SER A 36 11.84 15.95 13.74
CA SER A 36 10.84 16.87 14.28
C SER A 36 11.06 17.09 15.75
N THR A 37 10.71 18.29 16.23
CA THR A 37 10.70 18.59 17.66
C THR A 37 9.41 18.07 18.29
N ARG A 38 9.52 17.34 19.38
CA ARG A 38 8.41 16.93 20.25
C ARG A 38 8.58 17.59 21.62
N LEU A 39 7.47 17.73 22.34
CA LEU A 39 7.44 18.42 23.64
C LEU A 39 6.84 17.50 24.72
N PRO A 40 7.41 16.31 25.01
CA PRO A 40 6.94 15.48 26.08
C PRO A 40 7.08 16.26 27.40
N GLN A 41 5.98 16.35 28.15
CA GLN A 41 5.97 17.09 29.44
C GLN A 41 6.51 18.54 29.36
N GLY A 42 6.41 19.17 28.16
CA GLY A 42 6.85 20.55 27.95
C GLY A 42 8.37 20.72 27.64
N PHE A 43 9.14 19.66 27.56
CA PHE A 43 10.57 19.72 27.22
C PHE A 43 10.78 19.36 25.73
N PRO A 44 11.50 20.20 24.96
CA PRO A 44 11.76 19.93 23.56
C PRO A 44 12.77 18.80 23.40
N VAL A 45 12.42 17.78 22.63
CA VAL A 45 13.31 16.70 22.21
C VAL A 45 13.19 16.46 20.70
N ALA A 46 14.28 15.99 20.11
CA ALA A 46 14.31 15.61 18.70
C ALA A 46 13.87 14.16 18.53
N VAL A 47 12.87 13.93 17.69
CA VAL A 47 12.43 12.58 17.30
C VAL A 47 12.46 12.49 15.78
N GLY A 48 13.07 11.45 15.21
CA GLY A 48 13.09 11.36 13.76
C GLY A 48 13.85 10.21 13.15
N LEU A 49 13.79 10.23 11.82
CA LEU A 49 14.52 9.33 10.94
C LEU A 49 15.96 9.79 10.82
N PHE A 50 16.89 8.88 11.04
CA PHE A 50 18.33 9.09 10.86
C PHE A 50 18.86 8.10 9.82
N PRO A 51 19.88 8.46 9.01
CA PRO A 51 20.55 7.50 8.14
C PRO A 51 21.09 6.32 8.94
N ALA A 52 20.94 5.10 8.44
CA ALA A 52 21.47 3.90 9.08
C ALA A 52 23.00 3.98 9.33
N SER A 53 23.72 4.68 8.46
CA SER A 53 25.17 4.93 8.59
C SER A 53 25.54 6.03 9.60
N SER A 54 24.57 6.77 10.14
CA SER A 54 24.82 7.87 11.07
C SER A 54 25.34 7.37 12.43
N PRO A 55 26.15 8.17 13.17
CA PRO A 55 26.57 7.81 14.52
C PRO A 55 25.41 7.55 15.47
N VAL A 56 24.30 8.27 15.31
CA VAL A 56 23.08 8.11 16.11
C VAL A 56 22.46 6.73 15.91
N ALA A 57 22.22 6.34 14.65
CA ALA A 57 21.64 5.03 14.33
C ALA A 57 22.60 3.88 14.68
N LYS A 58 23.91 4.03 14.39
CA LYS A 58 24.94 3.04 14.73
C LYS A 58 25.03 2.77 16.23
N ALA A 59 24.91 3.80 17.06
CA ALA A 59 24.91 3.65 18.52
C ALA A 59 23.70 2.83 19.02
N LEU A 60 22.61 2.80 18.26
CA LEU A 60 21.40 2.03 18.57
C LEU A 60 21.29 0.73 17.77
N GLY A 61 22.39 0.27 17.16
CA GLY A 61 22.49 -1.06 16.56
C GLY A 61 22.18 -1.13 15.07
N SER A 62 22.13 0.00 14.33
CA SER A 62 21.96 -0.05 12.90
C SER A 62 23.16 -0.68 12.18
N SER A 63 22.89 -1.33 11.06
CA SER A 63 23.86 -1.81 10.09
C SER A 63 23.76 -1.01 8.79
N ASP A 64 24.76 -1.14 7.91
CA ASP A 64 24.67 -0.60 6.58
C ASP A 64 23.60 -1.39 5.79
N LEU A 65 22.80 -0.68 4.98
CA LEU A 65 21.75 -1.31 4.19
C LEU A 65 22.36 -2.18 3.08
N LEU A 66 21.88 -3.40 2.97
CA LEU A 66 22.18 -4.35 1.92
C LEU A 66 20.99 -4.43 0.95
N PRO A 67 21.19 -4.86 -0.30
CA PRO A 67 20.04 -5.14 -1.16
C PRO A 67 19.16 -6.24 -0.56
N GLU A 68 17.85 -6.07 -0.61
CA GLU A 68 16.90 -7.16 -0.37
C GLU A 68 16.85 -8.07 -1.60
N THR A 69 16.54 -9.33 -1.41
CA THR A 69 16.36 -10.31 -2.47
C THR A 69 14.96 -10.89 -2.48
N SER A 70 14.52 -11.40 -3.62
CA SER A 70 13.21 -12.03 -3.71
C SER A 70 13.23 -13.24 -4.63
N GLU A 71 12.40 -14.22 -4.28
CA GLU A 71 12.03 -15.35 -5.12
C GLU A 71 10.52 -15.37 -5.31
N GLY A 72 10.07 -15.56 -6.55
CA GLY A 72 8.65 -15.54 -6.85
C GLY A 72 8.23 -16.67 -7.75
N ILE A 73 7.11 -17.27 -7.43
CA ILE A 73 6.41 -18.24 -8.28
C ILE A 73 5.04 -17.68 -8.68
N SER A 74 4.58 -18.03 -9.87
CA SER A 74 3.18 -17.83 -10.23
C SER A 74 2.68 -18.99 -11.09
N VAL A 75 1.40 -19.32 -10.91
CA VAL A 75 0.68 -20.30 -11.73
C VAL A 75 -0.69 -19.72 -12.07
N GLY A 76 -1.04 -19.76 -13.36
CA GLY A 76 -2.29 -19.17 -13.80
C GLY A 76 -2.97 -19.92 -14.92
N LEU A 77 -4.27 -19.65 -15.02
CA LEU A 77 -5.15 -20.07 -16.11
C LEU A 77 -5.47 -18.86 -16.99
N VAL A 78 -5.49 -19.06 -18.30
CA VAL A 78 -5.88 -18.06 -19.28
C VAL A 78 -6.73 -18.73 -20.34
N GLY A 79 -7.83 -18.10 -20.68
CA GLY A 79 -8.69 -18.68 -21.70
C GLY A 79 -9.93 -17.85 -22.01
N ASN A 80 -10.79 -18.46 -22.83
CA ASN A 80 -12.10 -17.94 -23.10
C ASN A 80 -13.18 -19.04 -22.97
N LEU A 81 -14.36 -18.61 -22.55
CA LEU A 81 -15.55 -19.44 -22.45
C LEU A 81 -16.69 -18.76 -23.21
N GLY A 82 -16.82 -19.09 -24.49
CA GLY A 82 -17.64 -18.30 -25.40
C GLY A 82 -17.03 -16.90 -25.58
N ASP A 83 -17.81 -15.86 -25.29
CA ASP A 83 -17.35 -14.46 -25.37
C ASP A 83 -16.68 -13.95 -24.08
N LEU A 84 -16.64 -14.76 -23.02
CA LEU A 84 -15.96 -14.42 -21.77
C LEU A 84 -14.46 -14.73 -21.86
N ASP A 85 -13.62 -13.71 -21.87
CA ASP A 85 -12.17 -13.85 -21.66
C ASP A 85 -11.84 -13.81 -20.16
N PHE A 86 -10.89 -14.66 -19.72
CA PHE A 86 -10.46 -14.68 -18.34
C PHE A 86 -8.98 -14.97 -18.17
N THR A 87 -8.42 -14.40 -17.10
CA THR A 87 -7.14 -14.82 -16.50
C THR A 87 -7.32 -14.95 -15.00
N ILE A 88 -6.74 -15.99 -14.41
CA ILE A 88 -6.72 -16.21 -12.97
C ILE A 88 -5.31 -16.68 -12.63
N ASP A 89 -4.60 -15.94 -11.79
CA ASP A 89 -3.22 -16.23 -11.40
C ASP A 89 -3.13 -16.31 -9.88
N TYR A 90 -2.53 -17.38 -9.38
CA TYR A 90 -1.98 -17.45 -8.03
C TYR A 90 -0.50 -17.07 -8.07
N TYR A 91 -0.04 -16.33 -7.08
CA TYR A 91 1.38 -16.01 -6.90
C TYR A 91 1.79 -16.13 -5.43
N SER A 92 3.09 -16.37 -5.22
CA SER A 92 3.75 -16.30 -3.93
C SER A 92 5.15 -15.71 -4.15
N ILE A 93 5.49 -14.71 -3.35
CA ILE A 93 6.74 -13.96 -3.46
C ILE A 93 7.36 -13.89 -2.07
N ASP A 94 8.47 -14.58 -1.89
CA ASP A 94 9.32 -14.48 -0.72
C ASP A 94 10.29 -13.31 -0.90
N VAL A 95 10.39 -12.45 0.11
CA VAL A 95 11.33 -11.33 0.16
C VAL A 95 12.20 -11.47 1.38
N ASP A 96 13.48 -11.71 1.16
CA ASP A 96 14.49 -11.82 2.20
C ASP A 96 15.13 -10.47 2.48
N ASP A 97 15.49 -10.24 3.74
CA ASP A 97 16.19 -9.03 4.19
C ASP A 97 15.43 -7.74 3.81
N LEU A 98 14.09 -7.74 3.93
CA LEU A 98 13.27 -6.57 3.61
C LEU A 98 13.76 -5.35 4.41
N PHE A 99 14.10 -4.26 3.73
CA PHE A 99 14.44 -3.04 4.45
C PHE A 99 13.20 -2.19 4.71
N ALA A 100 12.94 -2.02 6.00
CA ALA A 100 11.85 -1.22 6.53
C ALA A 100 12.39 -0.19 7.52
N ALA A 101 11.60 0.85 7.76
CA ALA A 101 11.84 1.73 8.90
C ALA A 101 11.51 0.95 10.18
N ILE A 102 12.45 0.84 11.07
CA ILE A 102 12.20 0.20 12.38
C ILE A 102 11.25 1.07 13.22
N SER A 103 10.57 0.46 14.17
CA SER A 103 9.80 1.19 15.18
C SER A 103 10.71 2.13 15.98
N THR A 104 10.18 3.29 16.39
CA THR A 104 10.95 4.32 17.09
C THR A 104 11.58 3.78 18.36
N ARG A 105 12.89 3.84 18.44
CA ARG A 105 13.65 3.61 19.66
C ARG A 105 13.55 4.86 20.54
N SER A 106 12.75 4.78 21.61
CA SER A 106 12.62 5.89 22.57
C SER A 106 13.93 6.15 23.28
N VAL A 107 14.23 7.43 23.54
CA VAL A 107 15.44 7.89 24.25
C VAL A 107 15.01 8.80 25.39
N SER A 108 15.51 8.58 26.60
CA SER A 108 15.18 9.40 27.76
C SER A 108 16.36 9.47 28.73
N THR A 109 16.57 10.63 29.33
CA THR A 109 17.53 10.81 30.43
C THR A 109 16.97 10.38 31.78
N ASP A 110 15.70 9.98 31.86
CA ASP A 110 15.05 9.49 33.06
C ASP A 110 15.39 8.00 33.29
N PRO A 111 16.15 7.66 34.37
CA PRO A 111 16.55 6.29 34.65
C PRO A 111 15.40 5.36 35.06
N THR A 112 14.22 5.90 35.35
CA THR A 112 13.01 5.08 35.62
C THR A 112 12.42 4.46 34.36
N ASN A 113 12.69 5.04 33.19
CA ASN A 113 12.36 4.47 31.90
C ASN A 113 13.52 3.64 31.35
N THR A 114 13.65 2.39 31.81
CA THR A 114 14.84 1.56 31.66
C THR A 114 15.34 1.43 30.22
N ASP A 115 14.46 1.15 29.26
CA ASP A 115 14.82 0.91 27.87
C ASP A 115 15.23 2.22 27.17
N ALA A 116 14.46 3.28 27.36
CA ALA A 116 14.78 4.58 26.80
C ALA A 116 16.05 5.19 27.43
N TYR A 117 16.31 4.92 28.72
CA TYR A 117 17.52 5.32 29.38
C TYR A 117 18.73 4.53 28.89
N ALA A 118 18.59 3.22 28.63
CA ALA A 118 19.67 2.42 28.03
C ALA A 118 20.06 2.95 26.64
N ASN A 119 19.08 3.34 25.85
CA ASN A 119 19.32 3.97 24.54
C ASN A 119 20.03 5.32 24.68
N PHE A 120 19.66 6.14 25.66
CA PHE A 120 20.41 7.39 25.99
C PHE A 120 21.86 7.10 26.34
N LEU A 121 22.13 6.13 27.22
CA LEU A 121 23.49 5.75 27.60
C LEU A 121 24.30 5.24 26.41
N ALA A 122 23.70 4.53 25.47
CA ALA A 122 24.35 4.07 24.25
C ALA A 122 24.77 5.24 23.35
N LEU A 123 23.89 6.24 23.19
CA LEU A 123 24.18 7.46 22.43
C LEU A 123 25.31 8.29 23.09
N ASP A 124 25.26 8.46 24.42
CA ASP A 124 26.26 9.21 25.20
C ASP A 124 27.62 8.51 25.13
N ALA A 125 27.67 7.20 25.33
CA ALA A 125 28.89 6.39 25.24
C ALA A 125 29.50 6.41 23.83
N ALA A 126 28.69 6.53 22.80
CA ALA A 126 29.13 6.70 21.39
C ALA A 126 29.59 8.14 21.07
N GLY A 127 29.51 9.07 22.03
CA GLY A 127 29.91 10.47 21.87
C GLY A 127 28.97 11.29 20.99
N VAL A 128 27.68 10.91 20.90
CA VAL A 128 26.68 11.66 20.14
C VAL A 128 26.44 13.01 20.82
N VAL A 129 26.78 14.09 20.12
CA VAL A 129 26.59 15.44 20.63
C VAL A 129 25.09 15.74 20.75
N GLY A 130 24.66 16.18 21.94
CA GLY A 130 23.26 16.48 22.21
C GLY A 130 22.40 15.23 22.46
N ALA A 131 22.95 14.08 22.82
CA ALA A 131 22.23 12.85 23.15
C ALA A 131 21.06 13.10 24.12
N ASN A 132 21.22 14.01 25.08
CA ASN A 132 20.19 14.40 26.05
C ASN A 132 19.02 15.21 25.47
N THR A 133 19.10 15.64 24.21
CA THR A 133 18.02 16.32 23.48
C THR A 133 17.32 15.42 22.46
N ILE A 134 17.75 14.16 22.33
CA ILE A 134 17.12 13.16 21.49
C ILE A 134 16.05 12.44 22.30
N GLY A 135 14.82 12.37 21.79
CA GLY A 135 13.69 11.68 22.43
C GLY A 135 13.27 10.41 21.70
N GLY A 136 13.72 10.22 20.45
CA GLY A 136 13.42 9.02 19.70
C GLY A 136 14.18 8.96 18.38
N VAL A 137 14.56 7.75 17.98
CA VAL A 137 15.34 7.46 16.79
C VAL A 137 14.71 6.29 16.04
N PHE A 138 14.52 6.44 14.74
CA PHE A 138 14.25 5.34 13.84
C PHE A 138 15.11 5.45 12.59
N TYR A 139 15.33 4.35 11.93
CA TYR A 139 16.19 4.26 10.75
C TYR A 139 15.72 3.10 9.86
N PHE A 140 16.12 3.11 8.60
CA PHE A 140 15.92 1.95 7.73
C PHE A 140 16.95 0.87 8.05
N GLN A 141 16.49 -0.38 8.03
CA GLN A 141 17.34 -1.55 8.23
C GLN A 141 16.80 -2.74 7.46
N ASN A 142 17.68 -3.64 6.99
CA ASN A 142 17.30 -4.98 6.59
C ASN A 142 16.92 -5.75 7.85
N GLY A 143 15.68 -6.16 7.97
CA GLY A 143 15.16 -6.57 9.27
C GLY A 143 14.58 -7.97 9.30
N TYR A 144 13.67 -8.26 8.42
CA TYR A 144 12.86 -9.48 8.47
C TYR A 144 12.49 -9.93 7.07
N ASP A 145 12.08 -11.19 6.98
CA ASP A 145 11.65 -11.82 5.76
C ASP A 145 10.13 -11.87 5.74
N VAL A 146 9.55 -11.69 4.56
CA VAL A 146 8.10 -11.72 4.36
C VAL A 146 7.73 -12.54 3.13
N ASN A 147 6.63 -13.26 3.22
CA ASN A 147 5.93 -13.80 2.08
C ASN A 147 4.74 -12.92 1.72
N SER A 148 4.56 -12.64 0.44
CA SER A 148 3.35 -12.01 -0.10
C SER A 148 2.74 -12.97 -1.11
N SER A 149 1.55 -13.49 -0.81
CA SER A 149 0.85 -14.42 -1.68
C SER A 149 -0.56 -13.96 -1.98
N GLY A 150 -1.11 -14.41 -3.11
CA GLY A 150 -2.43 -13.95 -3.49
C GLY A 150 -2.96 -14.55 -4.78
N VAL A 151 -4.14 -14.06 -5.14
CA VAL A 151 -4.84 -14.42 -6.37
C VAL A 151 -5.28 -13.16 -7.09
N ASP A 152 -4.93 -13.06 -8.36
CA ASP A 152 -5.44 -12.03 -9.27
C ASP A 152 -6.35 -12.67 -10.31
N ALA A 153 -7.51 -12.06 -10.55
CA ALA A 153 -8.42 -12.48 -11.61
C ALA A 153 -8.88 -11.29 -12.45
N VAL A 154 -8.89 -11.47 -13.77
CA VAL A 154 -9.44 -10.51 -14.72
C VAL A 154 -10.41 -11.26 -15.62
N LEU A 155 -11.65 -10.76 -15.69
CA LEU A 155 -12.71 -11.26 -16.55
C LEU A 155 -13.19 -10.13 -17.44
N THR A 156 -13.38 -10.41 -18.72
CA THR A 156 -13.90 -9.44 -19.70
C THR A 156 -14.96 -10.10 -20.57
N TYR A 157 -16.13 -9.50 -20.60
CA TYR A 157 -17.28 -10.02 -21.35
C TYR A 157 -17.86 -8.92 -22.25
N PRO A 158 -17.55 -8.94 -23.55
CA PRO A 158 -18.24 -8.11 -24.55
C PRO A 158 -19.59 -8.70 -24.89
N PHE A 159 -20.60 -7.84 -25.08
CA PHE A 159 -21.91 -8.24 -25.60
C PHE A 159 -22.56 -7.12 -26.42
N GLU A 160 -23.21 -7.50 -27.51
CA GLU A 160 -23.96 -6.60 -28.37
C GLU A 160 -25.45 -6.65 -28.04
N SER A 161 -26.12 -5.53 -28.23
CA SER A 161 -27.57 -5.38 -28.15
C SER A 161 -28.04 -4.42 -29.23
N ASP A 162 -29.36 -4.31 -29.41
CA ASP A 162 -29.95 -3.30 -30.30
C ASP A 162 -29.61 -1.86 -29.91
N TYR A 163 -29.08 -1.67 -28.74
CA TYR A 163 -28.67 -0.36 -28.16
C TYR A 163 -27.16 -0.09 -28.22
N GLY A 164 -26.37 -1.00 -28.80
CA GLY A 164 -24.93 -0.82 -28.95
C GLY A 164 -24.09 -1.93 -28.33
N LEU A 165 -22.76 -1.68 -28.26
CA LEU A 165 -21.77 -2.59 -27.76
C LEU A 165 -21.48 -2.31 -26.28
N SER A 166 -21.53 -3.33 -25.45
CA SER A 166 -21.15 -3.26 -24.04
C SER A 166 -19.94 -4.15 -23.78
N VAL A 167 -19.06 -3.71 -22.85
CA VAL A 167 -17.97 -4.51 -22.31
C VAL A 167 -18.05 -4.45 -20.79
N LEU A 168 -18.32 -5.59 -20.17
CA LEU A 168 -18.27 -5.75 -18.71
C LEU A 168 -16.91 -6.34 -18.34
N SER A 169 -16.19 -5.68 -17.43
CA SER A 169 -14.88 -6.14 -16.96
C SER A 169 -14.88 -6.21 -15.44
N LEU A 170 -14.38 -7.30 -14.89
CA LEU A 170 -14.10 -7.49 -13.47
C LEU A 170 -12.60 -7.72 -13.27
N THR A 171 -11.98 -6.90 -12.45
CA THR A 171 -10.65 -7.16 -11.89
C THR A 171 -10.80 -7.44 -10.41
N TYR A 172 -10.25 -8.54 -9.94
CA TYR A 172 -10.26 -8.96 -8.54
C TYR A 172 -8.84 -9.29 -8.11
N GLY A 173 -8.46 -8.84 -6.93
CA GLY A 173 -7.20 -9.17 -6.28
C GLY A 173 -7.42 -9.53 -4.82
N PHE A 174 -6.77 -10.58 -4.39
CA PHE A 174 -6.61 -10.94 -2.99
C PHE A 174 -5.12 -11.07 -2.72
N ASN A 175 -4.63 -10.42 -1.68
CA ASN A 175 -3.23 -10.47 -1.25
C ASN A 175 -3.15 -10.64 0.26
N GLU A 176 -2.29 -11.52 0.71
CA GLU A 176 -1.97 -11.74 2.10
C GLU A 176 -0.46 -11.58 2.30
N ARG A 177 -0.06 -11.03 3.44
CA ARG A 177 1.35 -10.87 3.82
C ARG A 177 1.61 -11.53 5.15
N GLU A 178 2.63 -12.39 5.18
CA GLU A 178 3.05 -13.11 6.37
C GLU A 178 4.54 -12.89 6.66
N PHE A 179 4.92 -12.87 7.93
CA PHE A 179 6.32 -12.86 8.32
C PHE A 179 6.89 -14.28 8.23
N GLU A 180 8.03 -14.42 7.57
CA GLU A 180 8.81 -15.66 7.49
C GLU A 180 9.91 -15.72 8.56
N SER A 181 10.23 -14.58 9.18
CA SER A 181 11.19 -14.48 10.28
C SER A 181 10.70 -13.59 11.41
N ASP A 182 11.40 -13.61 12.55
CA ASP A 182 11.01 -12.81 13.72
C ASP A 182 11.30 -11.31 13.51
N ALA A 183 10.25 -10.53 13.40
CA ALA A 183 10.31 -9.08 13.25
C ALA A 183 10.39 -8.30 14.58
N SER A 184 10.27 -8.96 15.75
CA SER A 184 10.18 -8.30 17.07
C SER A 184 11.42 -7.50 17.46
N GLY A 185 12.57 -7.82 16.87
CA GLY A 185 13.81 -7.03 17.03
C GLY A 185 13.77 -5.67 16.33
N TYR A 186 12.87 -5.47 15.38
CA TYR A 186 12.79 -4.32 14.48
C TYR A 186 11.49 -3.54 14.64
N LEU A 187 10.38 -4.23 14.80
CA LEU A 187 9.05 -3.67 14.94
C LEU A 187 8.50 -3.92 16.35
N ASN A 188 7.73 -2.95 16.86
CA ASN A 188 6.90 -3.15 18.03
C ASN A 188 5.62 -3.94 17.66
N ALA A 189 4.78 -4.28 18.65
CA ALA A 189 3.57 -5.05 18.42
C ALA A 189 2.60 -4.37 17.44
N GLU A 190 2.51 -3.04 17.47
CA GLU A 190 1.69 -2.25 16.53
C GLU A 190 2.21 -2.42 15.10
N GLY A 191 3.51 -2.20 14.88
CA GLY A 191 4.11 -2.33 13.55
C GLY A 191 4.04 -3.75 12.98
N ILE A 192 4.14 -4.80 13.83
CA ILE A 192 3.96 -6.19 13.40
C ILE A 192 2.51 -6.42 12.94
N TYR A 193 1.55 -5.94 13.72
CA TYR A 193 0.14 -6.07 13.39
C TYR A 193 -0.21 -5.35 12.08
N ASP A 194 0.26 -4.11 11.92
CA ASP A 194 -0.06 -3.25 10.78
C ASP A 194 0.52 -3.77 9.46
N VAL A 195 1.69 -4.40 9.46
CA VAL A 195 2.25 -5.02 8.25
C VAL A 195 1.30 -6.05 7.63
N GLN A 196 0.51 -6.74 8.46
CA GLN A 196 -0.38 -7.80 8.01
C GLN A 196 -1.83 -7.34 7.80
N ASN A 197 -2.28 -6.28 8.49
CA ASN A 197 -3.70 -5.94 8.58
C ASN A 197 -4.06 -4.54 8.11
N PHE A 198 -3.08 -3.65 7.92
CA PHE A 198 -3.33 -2.24 7.64
C PHE A 198 -3.90 -2.00 6.23
N GLU A 199 -3.47 -2.77 5.24
CA GLU A 199 -3.96 -2.69 3.87
C GLU A 199 -5.07 -3.72 3.66
N PRO A 200 -6.22 -3.35 3.02
CA PRO A 200 -7.23 -4.34 2.67
C PRO A 200 -6.65 -5.45 1.81
N ASN A 201 -6.85 -6.69 2.24
CA ASN A 201 -6.37 -7.86 1.51
C ASN A 201 -7.19 -8.18 0.24
N THR A 202 -8.39 -7.60 0.12
CA THR A 202 -9.29 -7.80 -1.03
C THR A 202 -9.56 -6.49 -1.74
N ARG A 203 -9.43 -6.51 -3.08
CA ARG A 203 -9.82 -5.41 -3.95
C ARG A 203 -10.55 -5.93 -5.18
N ALA A 204 -11.64 -5.26 -5.57
CA ALA A 204 -12.34 -5.57 -6.81
C ALA A 204 -12.71 -4.30 -7.57
N ILE A 205 -12.69 -4.35 -8.90
CA ILE A 205 -13.13 -3.26 -9.77
C ILE A 205 -14.04 -3.86 -10.83
N LEU A 206 -15.31 -3.45 -10.82
CA LEU A 206 -16.29 -3.79 -11.84
C LEU A 206 -16.50 -2.57 -12.74
N THR A 207 -16.29 -2.73 -14.05
CA THR A 207 -16.45 -1.65 -15.02
C THR A 207 -17.39 -2.10 -16.13
N LEU A 208 -18.42 -1.31 -16.40
CA LEU A 208 -19.25 -1.39 -17.58
C LEU A 208 -18.90 -0.23 -18.51
N ASN A 209 -18.45 -0.55 -19.73
CA ASN A 209 -18.34 0.41 -20.81
C ASN A 209 -19.44 0.09 -21.84
N HIS A 210 -20.23 1.08 -22.22
CA HIS A 210 -21.29 0.94 -23.19
C HIS A 210 -21.18 2.04 -24.26
N SER A 211 -21.08 1.63 -25.53
CA SER A 211 -21.00 2.54 -26.67
C SER A 211 -22.28 2.44 -27.50
N PHE A 212 -22.90 3.58 -27.75
CA PHE A 212 -24.16 3.67 -28.54
C PHE A 212 -24.16 4.98 -29.35
N ASP A 213 -24.39 4.86 -30.65
CA ASP A 213 -24.29 5.98 -31.60
C ASP A 213 -22.98 6.79 -31.35
N ASP A 214 -23.12 8.09 -31.10
CA ASP A 214 -22.01 9.00 -30.83
C ASP A 214 -21.70 9.13 -29.32
N PHE A 215 -22.15 8.19 -28.47
CA PHE A 215 -21.96 8.26 -27.03
C PHE A 215 -21.21 7.04 -26.50
N ALA A 216 -20.46 7.27 -25.41
CA ALA A 216 -19.92 6.22 -24.57
C ALA A 216 -20.24 6.48 -23.10
N LEU A 217 -20.78 5.48 -22.43
CA LEU A 217 -21.04 5.48 -20.99
C LEU A 217 -20.05 4.54 -20.29
N MET A 218 -19.41 5.02 -19.26
CA MET A 218 -18.62 4.20 -18.31
C MET A 218 -19.25 4.27 -16.92
N ILE A 219 -19.46 3.11 -16.32
CA ILE A 219 -19.80 2.98 -14.89
C ILE A 219 -18.73 2.07 -14.28
N ARG A 220 -18.08 2.54 -13.23
CA ARG A 220 -17.02 1.78 -12.52
C ARG A 220 -17.31 1.79 -11.04
N THR A 221 -17.39 0.61 -10.44
CA THR A 221 -17.43 0.45 -8.98
C THR A 221 -16.13 -0.21 -8.52
N SER A 222 -15.44 0.46 -7.63
CA SER A 222 -14.23 -0.03 -6.96
C SER A 222 -14.59 -0.40 -5.52
N TYR A 223 -14.21 -1.60 -5.10
CA TYR A 223 -14.42 -2.15 -3.77
C TYR A 223 -13.08 -2.41 -3.10
N TRP A 224 -12.98 -2.10 -1.83
CA TRP A 224 -11.90 -2.46 -0.93
C TRP A 224 -12.49 -3.23 0.25
N GLY A 225 -11.84 -4.31 0.64
CA GLY A 225 -12.19 -5.11 1.81
C GLY A 225 -11.92 -4.37 3.11
N GLU A 226 -12.20 -5.04 4.21
CA GLU A 226 -11.86 -4.56 5.55
C GLU A 226 -10.35 -4.43 5.74
N SER A 227 -9.98 -3.52 6.62
CA SER A 227 -8.60 -3.36 7.11
C SER A 227 -8.63 -2.98 8.58
N SER A 228 -7.49 -3.05 9.25
CA SER A 228 -7.42 -2.64 10.65
C SER A 228 -6.07 -2.02 10.99
N ASN A 229 -6.07 -1.14 11.97
CA ASN A 229 -4.89 -0.43 12.47
C ASN A 229 -4.75 -0.66 13.97
N TYR A 230 -3.52 -0.92 14.42
CA TYR A 230 -3.18 -1.03 15.82
C TYR A 230 -2.36 0.18 16.25
N GLN A 231 -2.97 1.09 17.03
CA GLN A 231 -2.34 2.32 17.48
C GLN A 231 -2.63 2.61 18.94
N SER A 232 -1.64 3.08 19.68
CA SER A 232 -1.78 3.48 21.10
C SER A 232 -2.38 2.38 21.99
N GLY A 233 -2.09 1.12 21.68
CA GLY A 233 -2.57 -0.05 22.43
C GLY A 233 -4.00 -0.48 22.09
N ASN A 234 -4.63 0.12 21.07
CA ASN A 234 -5.99 -0.22 20.62
C ASN A 234 -6.00 -0.61 19.15
N ILE A 235 -6.87 -1.54 18.80
CA ILE A 235 -7.13 -1.92 17.41
C ILE A 235 -8.43 -1.27 16.98
N GLN A 236 -8.42 -0.66 15.79
CA GLN A 236 -9.62 -0.19 15.11
C GLN A 236 -9.77 -0.92 13.78
N ASP A 237 -10.94 -1.48 13.55
CA ASP A 237 -11.34 -2.07 12.28
C ASP A 237 -12.01 -1.01 11.42
N PHE A 238 -11.74 -1.05 10.12
CA PHE A 238 -12.33 -0.20 9.09
C PHE A 238 -13.19 -1.06 8.18
N ASP A 239 -14.45 -0.64 8.01
CA ASP A 239 -15.43 -1.37 7.23
C ASP A 239 -15.06 -1.41 5.72
N PRO A 240 -15.48 -2.46 5.00
CA PRO A 240 -15.34 -2.49 3.55
C PRO A 240 -16.05 -1.31 2.89
N VAL A 241 -15.42 -0.72 1.88
CA VAL A 241 -15.96 0.46 1.20
C VAL A 241 -16.02 0.27 -0.30
N SER A 242 -17.04 0.86 -0.95
CA SER A 242 -17.22 0.87 -2.39
C SER A 242 -17.38 2.29 -2.92
N MET A 243 -16.63 2.65 -3.95
CA MET A 243 -16.77 3.90 -4.68
C MET A 243 -17.29 3.65 -6.09
N THR A 244 -18.26 4.46 -6.53
CA THR A 244 -18.78 4.39 -7.90
C THR A 244 -18.51 5.68 -8.66
N ASP A 245 -17.93 5.52 -9.86
CA ASP A 245 -17.67 6.60 -10.81
C ASP A 245 -18.56 6.41 -12.05
N ILE A 246 -19.02 7.52 -12.64
CA ILE A 246 -19.82 7.53 -13.86
C ILE A 246 -19.22 8.55 -14.82
N GLN A 247 -19.14 8.18 -16.10
CA GLN A 247 -18.68 9.08 -17.16
C GLN A 247 -19.53 8.89 -18.40
N LEU A 248 -20.02 9.99 -18.98
CA LEU A 248 -20.68 10.02 -20.28
C LEU A 248 -19.88 10.90 -21.22
N THR A 249 -19.47 10.35 -22.36
CA THR A 249 -18.76 11.06 -23.43
C THR A 249 -19.64 11.12 -24.66
N TYR A 250 -19.77 12.31 -25.25
CA TYR A 250 -20.33 12.55 -26.57
C TYR A 250 -19.19 12.81 -27.57
N PHE A 251 -19.12 12.05 -28.63
CA PHE A 251 -18.16 12.20 -29.72
C PHE A 251 -18.73 13.11 -30.80
N GLY A 252 -18.28 14.35 -30.85
CA GLY A 252 -18.75 15.35 -31.76
C GLY A 252 -17.77 15.62 -32.91
N GLU A 253 -18.28 16.17 -34.04
CA GLU A 253 -17.47 16.47 -35.23
C GLU A 253 -16.34 17.50 -34.95
N LEU A 254 -16.50 18.39 -33.96
CA LEU A 254 -15.56 19.45 -33.65
C LEU A 254 -14.74 19.21 -32.39
N PHE A 255 -15.35 18.55 -31.42
CA PHE A 255 -14.75 18.21 -30.13
C PHE A 255 -15.59 17.14 -29.42
N ASP A 256 -14.95 16.36 -28.59
CA ASP A 256 -15.60 15.44 -27.69
C ASP A 256 -15.92 16.11 -26.36
N LEU A 257 -17.13 15.86 -25.87
CA LEU A 257 -17.56 16.38 -24.55
C LEU A 257 -17.72 15.22 -23.57
N THR A 258 -17.06 15.33 -22.45
CA THR A 258 -17.19 14.38 -21.36
C THR A 258 -17.76 15.05 -20.12
N PHE A 259 -18.82 14.47 -19.58
CA PHE A 259 -19.33 14.76 -18.25
C PHE A 259 -19.04 13.56 -17.34
N GLY A 260 -18.40 13.78 -16.18
CA GLY A 260 -18.03 12.72 -15.26
C GLY A 260 -18.28 13.07 -13.81
N GLY A 261 -18.55 12.05 -13.03
CA GLY A 261 -18.62 12.09 -11.57
C GLY A 261 -17.75 10.98 -10.99
N MET A 262 -16.90 11.32 -10.05
CA MET A 262 -16.15 10.38 -9.22
C MET A 262 -16.82 10.30 -7.86
N ASN A 263 -16.89 9.09 -7.30
CA ASN A 263 -17.53 8.84 -6.02
C ASN A 263 -18.95 9.43 -5.95
N VAL A 264 -19.79 9.09 -6.92
CA VAL A 264 -21.11 9.74 -7.12
C VAL A 264 -22.10 9.51 -5.97
N PHE A 265 -21.83 8.54 -5.11
CA PHE A 265 -22.62 8.27 -3.91
C PHE A 265 -22.10 8.97 -2.67
N ASP A 266 -21.03 9.78 -2.79
CA ASP A 266 -20.46 10.60 -1.71
C ASP A 266 -19.96 9.79 -0.52
N GLU A 267 -19.32 8.65 -0.78
CA GLU A 267 -18.77 7.77 0.24
C GLU A 267 -17.53 8.38 0.90
N TYR A 268 -17.36 8.15 2.18
CA TYR A 268 -16.23 8.61 3.00
C TYR A 268 -15.56 7.43 3.70
N PRO A 269 -14.28 7.55 4.07
CA PRO A 269 -13.64 6.58 4.96
C PRO A 269 -14.30 6.60 6.36
N ASP A 270 -14.09 5.53 7.11
CA ASP A 270 -14.42 5.54 8.54
C ASP A 270 -13.59 6.58 9.29
N GLU A 271 -14.19 7.19 10.31
CA GLU A 271 -13.49 8.16 11.16
C GLU A 271 -12.42 7.45 12.01
N ASP A 272 -11.32 8.13 12.27
CA ASP A 272 -10.26 7.65 13.15
C ASP A 272 -10.68 7.84 14.62
N GLU A 273 -11.00 6.74 15.30
CA GLU A 273 -11.47 6.74 16.69
C GLU A 273 -10.33 6.60 17.72
N ILE A 274 -9.19 6.07 17.32
CA ILE A 274 -8.07 5.74 18.22
C ILE A 274 -6.82 6.57 17.95
N GLY A 275 -6.77 7.27 16.81
CA GLY A 275 -5.64 8.05 16.39
C GLY A 275 -5.43 9.32 17.18
N ASP A 276 -4.23 9.84 17.03
CA ASP A 276 -3.92 11.19 17.47
C ASP A 276 -4.71 12.18 16.59
N TYR A 277 -5.73 12.81 17.12
CA TYR A 277 -6.47 13.91 16.48
C TYR A 277 -5.56 15.12 16.21
N CYS A 278 -4.33 14.85 15.80
CA CYS A 278 -3.40 15.91 15.41
C CYS A 278 -3.97 16.65 14.22
N CYS A 279 -3.98 17.96 14.33
CA CYS A 279 -4.10 18.84 13.16
C CYS A 279 -5.50 18.92 12.56
N GLY A 280 -6.53 18.53 13.28
CA GLY A 280 -7.94 18.63 12.88
C GLY A 280 -8.38 17.57 11.86
N ARG A 281 -7.66 16.48 11.73
CA ARG A 281 -8.07 15.34 10.90
C ARG A 281 -9.08 14.50 11.66
N ILE A 282 -10.15 14.10 10.97
CA ILE A 282 -11.16 13.16 11.46
C ILE A 282 -11.00 11.77 10.84
N TYR A 283 -10.26 11.65 9.73
CA TYR A 283 -9.99 10.40 9.03
C TYR A 283 -8.55 9.95 9.24
N PRO A 284 -8.26 8.65 9.16
CA PRO A 284 -6.90 8.13 9.25
C PRO A 284 -5.97 8.81 8.24
N SER A 285 -4.69 8.95 8.59
CA SER A 285 -3.69 9.53 7.69
C SER A 285 -3.49 8.70 6.43
N ILE A 286 -3.78 7.41 6.51
CA ILE A 286 -3.78 6.46 5.41
C ILE A 286 -5.19 5.88 5.37
N SER A 287 -6.02 6.42 4.51
CA SER A 287 -7.35 5.89 4.25
C SER A 287 -7.40 5.24 2.88
N THR A 288 -8.19 4.21 2.74
CA THR A 288 -8.34 3.42 1.51
C THR A 288 -8.90 4.25 0.37
N ILE A 289 -9.80 5.19 0.69
CA ILE A 289 -10.42 6.11 -0.27
C ILE A 289 -10.15 7.56 0.11
N SER A 290 -10.35 8.46 -0.85
CA SER A 290 -10.20 9.90 -0.62
C SER A 290 -11.32 10.42 0.28
N TRP A 291 -10.98 11.29 1.19
CA TRP A 291 -11.92 12.04 2.03
C TRP A 291 -12.61 13.24 1.33
N GLN A 292 -12.38 13.42 0.03
CA GLN A 292 -12.93 14.57 -0.72
C GLN A 292 -14.40 14.42 -1.08
N GLY A 293 -14.98 13.20 -0.92
CA GLY A 293 -16.34 12.92 -1.32
C GLY A 293 -16.56 12.98 -2.84
N ALA A 294 -17.79 13.24 -3.24
CA ALA A 294 -18.19 13.30 -4.64
C ALA A 294 -17.52 14.47 -5.38
N ASN A 295 -17.02 14.21 -6.59
CA ASN A 295 -16.42 15.21 -7.46
C ASN A 295 -17.00 15.11 -8.87
N TRP A 296 -17.41 16.24 -9.46
CA TRP A 296 -17.99 16.30 -10.80
C TRP A 296 -17.13 17.17 -11.71
N TYR A 297 -17.02 16.77 -12.98
CA TYR A 297 -16.23 17.51 -13.96
C TYR A 297 -16.85 17.50 -15.35
N ILE A 298 -16.49 18.51 -16.14
CA ILE A 298 -16.74 18.58 -17.59
C ILE A 298 -15.39 18.75 -18.28
N SER A 299 -15.19 18.00 -19.37
CA SER A 299 -14.00 18.10 -20.21
C SER A 299 -14.42 18.23 -21.69
N ALA A 300 -13.68 19.03 -22.45
CA ALA A 300 -13.79 19.10 -23.89
C ALA A 300 -12.43 18.80 -24.52
N THR A 301 -12.39 17.83 -25.44
CA THR A 301 -11.17 17.38 -26.12
C THR A 301 -11.31 17.61 -27.61
N LYS A 302 -10.26 18.17 -28.25
CA LYS A 302 -10.19 18.32 -29.69
C LYS A 302 -8.89 17.73 -30.20
N GLU A 303 -8.99 16.85 -31.19
CA GLU A 303 -7.85 16.38 -31.97
C GLU A 303 -7.55 17.37 -33.12
N PHE A 304 -6.26 17.67 -33.39
CA PHE A 304 -5.83 18.61 -34.41
C PHE A 304 -5.10 17.89 -35.53
#